data_2ffcfcf2edafb109dfe482beec4c65a3
#
_entry.id   2ffcfcf2edafb109dfe482beec4c65a3
#
_cell.length_a   1.000
_cell.length_b   1.000
_cell.length_c   1.000
_cell.angle_alpha   90.00
_cell.angle_beta   90.00
_cell.angle_gamma   90.00
#
_symmetry.space_group_name_H-M   'P 1'
#
loop_
_entity.id
_entity.type
_entity.pdbx_description
1 polymer ?
#
loop_
_entity_poly.entity_id
_entity_poly.type
_entity_poly.pdbx_seq_one_letter_code
_entity_poly.pdbx_strand_id
1 'polypeptide(L)'
;VKVRVKVKIINMNTATKVINVILSGGSGTRLWPMSRTNKPKQFLQMFEGKSLFQHTLLRNQQIASEFMLITNEAQFVDAAKQATDLQIDLAHKIIEPIGRNTAPAIALAALTVDKDAILFVTPSDHMTANAAKYKQCIERAIELANQNYIVTFGIKPTEPHTGYGYIEFEEENVLKFREKPSAKDAQLFLEKGNFYWNSGMFCFKASVFLDELKKYNLPMYEASVAALPSIKDGKVGLEAMKNIPADSIDYAVLEHSKLIKTVAS
;
A
#
# COMPACT_ATOMS: atom_id res chain seq x y z
N VAL A 1 37.30 36.14 31.34
CA VAL A 1 36.61 34.82 31.30
C VAL A 1 35.72 34.85 30.08
N LYS A 2 36.14 34.15 28.96
CA LYS A 2 35.34 34.01 27.74
C LYS A 2 34.50 32.74 27.87
N VAL A 3 33.18 32.89 28.06
CA VAL A 3 32.21 31.80 28.01
C VAL A 3 31.99 31.43 26.53
N ARG A 4 32.50 30.27 26.10
CA ARG A 4 32.16 29.68 24.80
C ARG A 4 30.80 29.00 24.92
N VAL A 5 29.75 29.62 24.38
CA VAL A 5 28.48 28.97 24.19
C VAL A 5 28.65 27.98 23.02
N LYS A 6 28.63 26.66 23.30
CA LYS A 6 28.51 25.63 22.30
C LYS A 6 27.09 25.66 21.75
N VAL A 7 26.90 26.27 20.59
CA VAL A 7 25.68 26.13 19.81
C VAL A 7 25.65 24.70 19.30
N LYS A 8 24.78 23.88 19.85
CA LYS A 8 24.46 22.54 19.37
C LYS A 8 23.70 22.75 18.06
N ILE A 9 24.37 22.56 16.93
CA ILE A 9 23.72 22.52 15.63
C ILE A 9 22.82 21.28 15.69
N ILE A 10 21.52 21.51 15.89
CA ILE A 10 20.49 20.49 15.69
C ILE A 10 20.48 20.25 14.20
N ASN A 11 20.92 19.08 13.77
CA ASN A 11 20.85 18.64 12.40
C ASN A 11 19.41 18.83 11.89
N MET A 12 19.30 19.65 10.86
CA MET A 12 18.06 19.86 10.15
C MET A 12 17.51 18.52 9.69
N ASN A 13 16.30 18.25 10.13
CA ASN A 13 15.40 17.19 9.72
C ASN A 13 15.57 16.90 8.21
N THR A 14 16.20 15.79 7.86
CA THR A 14 16.03 15.21 6.54
C THR A 14 14.58 14.75 6.49
N ALA A 15 13.75 15.44 5.71
CA ALA A 15 12.35 15.10 5.56
C ALA A 15 12.26 13.61 5.22
N THR A 16 11.50 12.84 6.00
CA THR A 16 11.37 11.40 5.83
C THR A 16 10.88 11.13 4.40
N LYS A 17 11.61 10.32 3.66
CA LYS A 17 11.28 9.98 2.28
C LYS A 17 9.97 9.18 2.25
N VAL A 18 8.98 9.68 1.51
CA VAL A 18 7.70 9.00 1.30
C VAL A 18 7.67 8.43 -0.11
N ILE A 19 7.55 7.11 -0.22
CA ILE A 19 7.46 6.40 -1.49
C ILE A 19 6.03 5.90 -1.67
N ASN A 20 5.33 6.36 -2.72
CA ASN A 20 4.04 5.78 -3.05
C ASN A 20 4.23 4.46 -3.79
N VAL A 21 3.89 3.37 -3.14
CA VAL A 21 3.92 2.01 -3.71
C VAL A 21 2.54 1.72 -4.30
N ILE A 22 2.48 1.66 -5.64
CA ILE A 22 1.23 1.41 -6.36
C ILE A 22 1.14 -0.06 -6.72
N LEU A 23 0.14 -0.75 -6.15
CA LEU A 23 -0.17 -2.14 -6.46
C LEU A 23 -1.06 -2.20 -7.71
N SER A 24 -0.55 -2.76 -8.80
CA SER A 24 -1.21 -2.84 -10.10
C SER A 24 -1.09 -4.21 -10.76
N GLY A 25 -1.29 -5.29 -9.99
CA GLY A 25 -1.18 -6.68 -10.48
C GLY A 25 -2.52 -7.37 -10.80
N GLY A 26 -3.66 -6.73 -10.49
CA GLY A 26 -4.98 -7.33 -10.66
C GLY A 26 -5.43 -7.48 -12.11
N SER A 27 -6.09 -8.59 -12.46
CA SER A 27 -6.62 -8.86 -13.81
C SER A 27 -7.80 -7.98 -14.22
N GLY A 28 -8.45 -7.31 -13.25
CA GLY A 28 -9.52 -6.33 -13.51
C GLY A 28 -10.77 -6.87 -14.23
N THR A 29 -11.01 -8.18 -14.22
CA THR A 29 -12.06 -8.86 -15.02
C THR A 29 -13.49 -8.51 -14.62
N ARG A 30 -13.72 -7.89 -13.46
CA ARG A 30 -15.07 -7.53 -12.95
C ARG A 30 -15.84 -6.54 -13.82
N LEU A 31 -15.16 -5.76 -14.68
CA LEU A 31 -15.79 -4.83 -15.61
C LEU A 31 -15.89 -5.38 -17.04
N TRP A 32 -15.87 -6.70 -17.21
CA TRP A 32 -16.12 -7.28 -18.53
C TRP A 32 -17.51 -6.81 -19.06
N PRO A 33 -17.69 -6.43 -20.35
CA PRO A 33 -16.73 -6.55 -21.45
C PRO A 33 -15.79 -5.34 -21.64
N MET A 34 -15.85 -4.33 -20.80
CA MET A 34 -14.97 -3.14 -20.90
C MET A 34 -13.51 -3.47 -20.57
N SER A 35 -13.30 -4.26 -19.48
CA SER A 35 -11.98 -4.77 -19.12
C SER A 35 -11.70 -6.13 -19.73
N ARG A 36 -10.43 -6.40 -20.01
CA ARG A 36 -9.91 -7.68 -20.51
C ARG A 36 -8.58 -7.96 -19.83
N THR A 37 -8.10 -9.22 -19.89
CA THR A 37 -6.83 -9.63 -19.28
C THR A 37 -5.65 -8.78 -19.75
N ASN A 38 -5.62 -8.42 -21.04
CA ASN A 38 -4.61 -7.55 -21.64
C ASN A 38 -4.94 -6.05 -21.56
N LYS A 39 -6.09 -5.67 -21.04
CA LYS A 39 -6.50 -4.28 -20.83
C LYS A 39 -7.35 -4.20 -19.56
N PRO A 40 -6.73 -4.33 -18.38
CA PRO A 40 -7.44 -4.34 -17.10
C PRO A 40 -8.00 -2.96 -16.75
N LYS A 41 -8.99 -2.93 -15.85
CA LYS A 41 -9.80 -1.74 -15.54
C LYS A 41 -8.98 -0.51 -15.17
N GLN A 42 -7.87 -0.68 -14.45
CA GLN A 42 -7.05 0.42 -13.96
C GLN A 42 -6.39 1.24 -15.07
N PHE A 43 -6.24 0.69 -16.28
CA PHE A 43 -5.65 1.37 -17.44
C PHE A 43 -6.67 1.88 -18.46
N LEU A 44 -7.98 1.65 -18.23
CA LEU A 44 -9.04 2.17 -19.08
C LEU A 44 -9.22 3.66 -18.80
N GLN A 45 -9.26 4.48 -19.87
CA GLN A 45 -9.55 5.91 -19.77
C GLN A 45 -11.06 6.14 -19.61
N MET A 46 -11.54 6.07 -18.37
CA MET A 46 -12.97 6.11 -18.04
C MET A 46 -13.41 7.44 -17.45
N PHE A 47 -12.48 8.22 -16.90
CA PHE A 47 -12.79 9.43 -16.17
C PHE A 47 -11.95 10.60 -16.72
N GLU A 48 -12.61 11.63 -17.24
CA GLU A 48 -11.95 12.85 -17.76
C GLU A 48 -10.76 12.57 -18.72
N GLY A 49 -10.90 11.54 -19.57
CA GLY A 49 -9.84 11.14 -20.50
C GLY A 49 -8.61 10.48 -19.85
N LYS A 50 -8.66 10.16 -18.56
CA LYS A 50 -7.59 9.51 -17.81
C LYS A 50 -8.03 8.16 -17.26
N SER A 51 -7.05 7.30 -17.01
CA SER A 51 -7.25 6.02 -16.34
C SER A 51 -7.24 6.17 -14.81
N LEU A 52 -7.76 5.15 -14.09
CA LEU A 52 -7.70 5.10 -12.64
C LEU A 52 -6.24 5.12 -12.13
N PHE A 53 -5.34 4.46 -12.85
CA PHE A 53 -3.91 4.49 -12.56
C PHE A 53 -3.34 5.91 -12.68
N GLN A 54 -3.68 6.64 -13.75
CA GLN A 54 -3.27 8.04 -13.93
C GLN A 54 -3.84 8.95 -12.83
N HIS A 55 -5.11 8.77 -12.46
CA HIS A 55 -5.70 9.49 -11.33
C HIS A 55 -4.98 9.20 -10.01
N THR A 56 -4.55 7.96 -9.79
CA THR A 56 -3.77 7.59 -8.60
C THR A 56 -2.41 8.29 -8.57
N LEU A 57 -1.69 8.33 -9.69
CA LEU A 57 -0.42 9.06 -9.81
C LEU A 57 -0.59 10.55 -9.52
N LEU A 58 -1.54 11.21 -10.21
CA LEU A 58 -1.80 12.65 -10.07
C LEU A 58 -2.21 13.04 -8.65
N ARG A 59 -3.03 12.23 -8.01
CA ARG A 59 -3.47 12.45 -6.64
C ARG A 59 -2.32 12.38 -5.65
N ASN A 60 -1.42 11.43 -5.83
CA ASN A 60 -0.35 11.14 -4.87
C ASN A 60 0.94 11.95 -5.12
N GLN A 61 1.11 12.59 -6.28
CA GLN A 61 2.33 13.37 -6.59
C GLN A 61 2.58 14.57 -5.67
N GLN A 62 1.55 15.05 -4.97
CA GLN A 62 1.70 16.14 -4.00
C GLN A 62 2.16 15.67 -2.62
N ILE A 63 2.20 14.37 -2.39
CA ILE A 63 2.47 13.75 -1.10
C ILE A 63 3.74 12.90 -1.15
N ALA A 64 3.87 12.10 -2.19
CA ALA A 64 5.01 11.20 -2.36
C ALA A 64 6.21 11.92 -2.98
N SER A 65 7.41 11.64 -2.46
CA SER A 65 8.67 12.10 -3.06
C SER A 65 9.09 11.23 -4.25
N GLU A 66 8.68 9.97 -4.26
CA GLU A 66 8.98 9.01 -5.32
C GLU A 66 7.81 8.03 -5.52
N PHE A 67 7.77 7.41 -6.70
CA PHE A 67 6.82 6.37 -7.04
C PHE A 67 7.50 5.03 -7.26
N MET A 68 6.88 3.97 -6.70
CA MET A 68 7.21 2.58 -6.95
C MET A 68 6.02 1.88 -7.58
N LEU A 69 6.21 1.24 -8.72
CA LEU A 69 5.17 0.43 -9.35
C LEU A 69 5.42 -1.05 -9.06
N ILE A 70 4.42 -1.74 -8.55
CA ILE A 70 4.38 -3.21 -8.46
C ILE A 70 3.33 -3.72 -9.43
N THR A 71 3.73 -4.52 -10.41
CA THR A 71 2.85 -5.01 -11.48
C THR A 71 3.39 -6.31 -12.08
N ASN A 72 2.64 -6.90 -13.00
CA ASN A 72 3.13 -8.03 -13.80
C ASN A 72 3.71 -7.55 -15.15
N GLU A 73 4.41 -8.44 -15.85
CA GLU A 73 5.04 -8.11 -17.13
C GLU A 73 4.05 -7.60 -18.20
N ALA A 74 2.87 -8.20 -18.27
CA ALA A 74 1.87 -7.85 -19.27
C ALA A 74 1.31 -6.43 -19.10
N GLN A 75 1.29 -5.93 -17.87
CA GLN A 75 0.73 -4.62 -17.52
C GLN A 75 1.78 -3.51 -17.43
N PHE A 76 3.06 -3.87 -17.31
CA PHE A 76 4.14 -2.92 -17.10
C PHE A 76 4.25 -1.90 -18.23
N VAL A 77 4.12 -2.34 -19.48
CA VAL A 77 4.27 -1.45 -20.67
C VAL A 77 3.20 -0.36 -20.67
N ASP A 78 1.94 -0.72 -20.42
CA ASP A 78 0.83 0.26 -20.33
C ASP A 78 1.00 1.21 -19.15
N ALA A 79 1.39 0.69 -17.99
CA ALA A 79 1.63 1.52 -16.81
C ALA A 79 2.77 2.52 -17.02
N ALA A 80 3.91 2.06 -17.56
CA ALA A 80 5.06 2.92 -17.84
C ALA A 80 4.73 4.01 -18.86
N LYS A 81 4.01 3.67 -19.93
CA LYS A 81 3.53 4.63 -20.92
C LYS A 81 2.63 5.69 -20.28
N GLN A 82 1.63 5.27 -19.49
CA GLN A 82 0.69 6.21 -18.87
C GLN A 82 1.35 7.11 -17.81
N ALA A 83 2.38 6.65 -17.11
CA ALA A 83 3.18 7.49 -16.21
C ALA A 83 4.01 8.52 -17.02
N THR A 84 4.63 8.08 -18.13
CA THR A 84 5.39 8.96 -19.04
C THR A 84 4.49 10.05 -19.65
N ASP A 85 3.26 9.72 -20.05
CA ASP A 85 2.27 10.67 -20.57
C ASP A 85 1.95 11.80 -19.58
N LEU A 86 2.12 11.54 -18.27
CA LEU A 86 1.96 12.52 -17.19
C LEU A 86 3.28 13.16 -16.75
N GLN A 87 4.40 12.81 -17.35
CA GLN A 87 5.75 13.25 -16.96
C GLN A 87 6.08 12.85 -15.50
N ILE A 88 5.54 11.72 -15.01
CA ILE A 88 5.81 11.17 -13.69
C ILE A 88 6.81 10.02 -13.83
N ASP A 89 7.94 10.15 -13.11
CA ASP A 89 8.95 9.10 -13.06
C ASP A 89 8.54 7.98 -12.10
N LEU A 90 8.70 6.73 -12.53
CA LEU A 90 8.58 5.54 -11.71
C LEU A 90 9.98 5.13 -11.24
N ALA A 91 10.49 5.83 -10.20
CA ALA A 91 11.85 5.66 -9.69
C ALA A 91 12.17 4.20 -9.31
N HIS A 92 11.14 3.46 -8.90
CA HIS A 92 11.26 2.05 -8.51
C HIS A 92 10.22 1.19 -9.22
N LYS A 93 10.57 -0.07 -9.48
CA LYS A 93 9.65 -1.04 -10.09
C LYS A 93 9.92 -2.45 -9.54
N ILE A 94 8.83 -3.17 -9.29
CA ILE A 94 8.84 -4.62 -9.01
C ILE A 94 7.91 -5.25 -10.04
N ILE A 95 8.47 -6.08 -10.92
CA ILE A 95 7.72 -6.75 -11.98
C ILE A 95 7.65 -8.23 -11.59
N GLU A 96 6.44 -8.64 -11.23
CA GLU A 96 6.14 -9.99 -10.76
C GLU A 96 5.89 -10.93 -11.96
N PRO A 97 6.64 -12.04 -12.11
CA PRO A 97 6.36 -13.03 -13.15
C PRO A 97 5.08 -13.82 -12.88
N ILE A 98 4.72 -13.95 -11.61
CA ILE A 98 3.46 -14.53 -11.12
C ILE A 98 2.98 -13.75 -9.90
N GLY A 99 1.68 -13.54 -9.74
CA GLY A 99 1.11 -12.92 -8.55
C GLY A 99 1.16 -13.84 -7.33
N ARG A 100 1.62 -13.31 -6.20
CA ARG A 100 1.66 -14.02 -4.90
C ARG A 100 0.88 -13.29 -3.81
N ASN A 101 -0.14 -12.50 -4.20
CA ASN A 101 -0.93 -11.66 -3.31
C ASN A 101 -0.14 -10.43 -2.79
N THR A 102 -0.71 -9.67 -1.85
CA THR A 102 -0.21 -8.33 -1.48
C THR A 102 0.98 -8.35 -0.53
N ALA A 103 1.07 -9.30 0.40
CA ALA A 103 2.17 -9.32 1.37
C ALA A 103 3.55 -9.54 0.73
N PRO A 104 3.76 -10.51 -0.18
CA PRO A 104 5.04 -10.65 -0.89
C PRO A 104 5.42 -9.44 -1.73
N ALA A 105 4.45 -8.85 -2.43
CA ALA A 105 4.65 -7.64 -3.24
C ALA A 105 5.19 -6.48 -2.38
N ILE A 106 4.55 -6.25 -1.23
CA ILE A 106 4.94 -5.21 -0.27
C ILE A 106 6.27 -5.57 0.41
N ALA A 107 6.53 -6.85 0.72
CA ALA A 107 7.80 -7.29 1.30
C ALA A 107 8.98 -7.01 0.36
N LEU A 108 8.85 -7.35 -0.91
CA LEU A 108 9.89 -7.05 -1.91
C LEU A 108 10.09 -5.53 -2.07
N ALA A 109 9.01 -4.73 -2.06
CA ALA A 109 9.11 -3.28 -2.07
C ALA A 109 9.89 -2.76 -0.86
N ALA A 110 9.54 -3.20 0.36
CA ALA A 110 10.17 -2.77 1.59
C ALA A 110 11.65 -3.18 1.68
N LEU A 111 12.02 -4.33 1.11
CA LEU A 111 13.40 -4.83 1.07
C LEU A 111 14.28 -4.10 0.04
N THR A 112 13.71 -3.38 -0.93
CA THR A 112 14.45 -2.69 -2.01
C THR A 112 14.66 -1.20 -1.77
N VAL A 113 14.17 -0.66 -0.65
CA VAL A 113 14.29 0.76 -0.29
C VAL A 113 15.03 0.95 1.03
N ASP A 114 15.28 2.21 1.39
CA ASP A 114 15.84 2.54 2.72
C ASP A 114 14.89 2.06 3.82
N LYS A 115 15.44 1.47 4.87
CA LYS A 115 14.68 0.94 6.02
C LYS A 115 13.82 1.99 6.74
N ASP A 116 14.23 3.26 6.70
CA ASP A 116 13.52 4.38 7.33
C ASP A 116 12.57 5.10 6.36
N ALA A 117 12.53 4.68 5.08
CA ALA A 117 11.56 5.21 4.13
C ALA A 117 10.13 4.84 4.54
N ILE A 118 9.20 5.79 4.39
CA ILE A 118 7.78 5.53 4.54
C ILE A 118 7.23 5.01 3.22
N LEU A 119 6.64 3.83 3.26
CA LEU A 119 5.88 3.26 2.16
C LEU A 119 4.41 3.65 2.32
N PHE A 120 3.90 4.41 1.37
CA PHE A 120 2.48 4.67 1.21
C PHE A 120 1.93 3.76 0.11
N VAL A 121 1.35 2.64 0.52
CA VAL A 121 0.85 1.58 -0.38
C VAL A 121 -0.57 1.90 -0.81
N THR A 122 -0.81 1.92 -2.12
CA THR A 122 -2.13 2.22 -2.70
C THR A 122 -2.49 1.26 -3.83
N PRO A 123 -3.76 0.85 -3.93
CA PRO A 123 -4.27 0.22 -5.15
C PRO A 123 -4.26 1.22 -6.32
N SER A 124 -4.09 0.71 -7.54
CA SER A 124 -4.05 1.51 -8.77
C SER A 124 -5.44 1.92 -9.32
N ASP A 125 -6.52 1.48 -8.65
CA ASP A 125 -7.88 1.52 -9.21
C ASP A 125 -8.90 2.23 -8.32
N HIS A 126 -8.45 3.02 -7.35
CA HIS A 126 -9.30 3.81 -6.47
C HIS A 126 -9.54 5.22 -6.99
N MET A 127 -10.78 5.69 -6.85
CA MET A 127 -11.16 7.10 -7.01
C MET A 127 -11.38 7.74 -5.65
N THR A 128 -11.13 9.05 -5.56
CA THR A 128 -11.33 9.84 -4.34
C THR A 128 -12.17 11.06 -4.68
N ALA A 129 -13.28 11.25 -3.98
CA ALA A 129 -14.18 12.37 -4.22
C ALA A 129 -13.69 13.69 -3.58
N ASN A 130 -12.94 13.61 -2.47
CA ASN A 130 -12.48 14.79 -1.71
C ASN A 130 -10.96 14.77 -1.56
N ALA A 131 -10.27 15.47 -2.45
CA ALA A 131 -8.81 15.54 -2.47
C ALA A 131 -8.20 16.17 -1.21
N ALA A 132 -8.87 17.19 -0.62
CA ALA A 132 -8.36 17.87 0.58
C ALA A 132 -8.42 16.94 1.80
N LYS A 133 -9.56 16.27 2.02
CA LYS A 133 -9.70 15.28 3.09
C LYS A 133 -8.73 14.12 2.90
N TYR A 134 -8.59 13.61 1.68
CA TYR A 134 -7.63 12.55 1.35
C TYR A 134 -6.20 12.94 1.75
N LYS A 135 -5.75 14.15 1.39
CA LYS A 135 -4.42 14.65 1.75
C LYS A 135 -4.24 14.70 3.27
N GLN A 136 -5.19 15.25 4.02
CA GLN A 136 -5.14 15.30 5.49
C GLN A 136 -5.03 13.91 6.13
N CYS A 137 -5.79 12.92 5.62
CA CYS A 137 -5.71 11.54 6.09
C CYS A 137 -4.32 10.94 5.89
N ILE A 138 -3.68 11.21 4.73
CA ILE A 138 -2.35 10.68 4.46
C ILE A 138 -1.28 11.38 5.29
N GLU A 139 -1.37 12.71 5.46
CA GLU A 139 -0.47 13.45 6.34
C GLU A 139 -0.53 12.89 7.78
N ARG A 140 -1.74 12.63 8.29
CA ARG A 140 -1.91 11.97 9.59
C ARG A 140 -1.32 10.56 9.62
N ALA A 141 -1.50 9.78 8.58
CA ALA A 141 -0.93 8.43 8.48
C ALA A 141 0.60 8.46 8.46
N ILE A 142 1.22 9.43 7.79
CA ILE A 142 2.68 9.63 7.79
C ILE A 142 3.19 9.98 9.20
N GLU A 143 2.47 10.82 9.96
CA GLU A 143 2.82 11.12 11.36
C GLU A 143 2.83 9.86 12.22
N LEU A 144 1.79 9.03 12.11
CA LEU A 144 1.70 7.75 12.84
C LEU A 144 2.76 6.75 12.38
N ALA A 145 3.04 6.66 11.08
CA ALA A 145 4.11 5.82 10.54
C ALA A 145 5.49 6.24 11.08
N ASN A 146 5.75 7.54 11.24
CA ASN A 146 6.97 8.04 11.88
C ASN A 146 7.09 7.61 13.34
N GLN A 147 5.97 7.33 14.02
CA GLN A 147 5.92 6.80 15.37
C GLN A 147 6.00 5.25 15.40
N ASN A 148 6.36 4.62 14.27
CA ASN A 148 6.51 3.18 14.09
C ASN A 148 5.19 2.38 14.16
N TYR A 149 4.08 2.98 13.74
CA TYR A 149 2.83 2.27 13.52
C TYR A 149 2.68 1.83 12.05
N ILE A 150 1.94 0.76 11.84
CA ILE A 150 1.38 0.39 10.54
C ILE A 150 -0.02 1.01 10.48
N VAL A 151 -0.25 1.88 9.51
CA VAL A 151 -1.52 2.61 9.41
C VAL A 151 -2.33 2.05 8.25
N THR A 152 -3.60 1.74 8.51
CA THR A 152 -4.61 1.44 7.48
C THR A 152 -5.60 2.58 7.36
N PHE A 153 -6.33 2.64 6.24
CA PHE A 153 -7.33 3.69 6.01
C PHE A 153 -8.72 3.08 6.00
N GLY A 154 -9.53 3.56 6.92
CA GLY A 154 -10.88 3.09 7.14
C GLY A 154 -11.91 3.92 6.37
N ILE A 155 -12.81 3.25 5.64
CA ILE A 155 -13.95 3.86 4.96
C ILE A 155 -15.20 3.57 5.78
N LYS A 156 -16.01 4.60 6.07
CA LYS A 156 -17.25 4.41 6.82
C LYS A 156 -18.22 3.51 6.03
N PRO A 157 -18.64 2.37 6.58
CA PRO A 157 -19.62 1.51 5.93
C PRO A 157 -20.95 2.21 5.71
N THR A 158 -21.55 1.99 4.54
CA THR A 158 -22.88 2.47 4.18
C THR A 158 -23.90 1.34 4.01
N GLU A 159 -23.40 0.10 3.93
CA GLU A 159 -24.18 -1.12 3.76
C GLU A 159 -23.44 -2.34 4.34
N PRO A 160 -24.11 -3.47 4.63
CA PRO A 160 -23.47 -4.67 5.16
C PRO A 160 -22.80 -5.51 4.07
N HIS A 161 -21.72 -5.00 3.48
CA HIS A 161 -21.02 -5.63 2.35
C HIS A 161 -20.11 -6.78 2.81
N THR A 162 -20.33 -8.00 2.32
CA THR A 162 -19.58 -9.21 2.71
C THR A 162 -18.26 -9.41 1.94
N GLY A 163 -17.99 -8.60 0.94
CA GLY A 163 -16.79 -8.70 0.09
C GLY A 163 -15.60 -7.87 0.58
N TYR A 164 -15.74 -7.11 1.68
CA TYR A 164 -14.71 -6.24 2.23
C TYR A 164 -14.21 -6.73 3.58
N GLY A 165 -12.97 -6.34 3.92
CA GLY A 165 -12.46 -6.44 5.27
C GLY A 165 -13.06 -5.33 6.15
N TYR A 166 -13.29 -5.65 7.42
CA TYR A 166 -13.80 -4.72 8.44
C TYR A 166 -12.78 -4.52 9.54
N ILE A 167 -12.62 -3.27 9.98
CA ILE A 167 -11.70 -2.83 11.01
C ILE A 167 -12.53 -2.35 12.20
N GLU A 168 -12.53 -3.08 13.31
CA GLU A 168 -13.07 -2.60 14.59
C GLU A 168 -12.09 -1.62 15.21
N PHE A 169 -12.54 -0.43 15.59
CA PHE A 169 -11.67 0.63 16.05
C PHE A 169 -12.22 1.36 17.28
N GLU A 170 -11.29 1.95 18.02
CA GLU A 170 -11.55 2.94 19.07
C GLU A 170 -10.58 4.09 18.86
N GLU A 171 -11.09 5.29 18.55
CA GLU A 171 -10.30 6.42 18.08
C GLU A 171 -9.45 6.05 16.84
N GLU A 172 -8.13 6.00 16.97
CA GLU A 172 -7.22 5.53 15.92
C GLU A 172 -6.70 4.09 16.15
N ASN A 173 -7.07 3.45 17.28
CA ASN A 173 -6.61 2.10 17.60
C ASN A 173 -7.44 1.06 16.87
N VAL A 174 -6.77 0.13 16.20
CA VAL A 174 -7.42 -1.05 15.65
C VAL A 174 -7.54 -2.09 16.76
N LEU A 175 -8.77 -2.44 17.10
CA LEU A 175 -9.08 -3.47 18.08
C LEU A 175 -9.11 -4.85 17.44
N LYS A 176 -9.64 -4.94 16.22
CA LYS A 176 -9.78 -6.21 15.51
C LYS A 176 -9.93 -6.00 14.01
N PHE A 177 -9.34 -6.93 13.26
CA PHE A 177 -9.51 -7.04 11.82
C PHE A 177 -10.41 -8.24 11.49
N ARG A 178 -11.30 -8.10 10.51
CA ARG A 178 -12.25 -9.13 10.07
C ARG A 178 -12.35 -9.14 8.56
N GLU A 179 -11.72 -10.11 7.93
CA GLU A 179 -11.76 -10.25 6.48
C GLU A 179 -13.03 -11.00 6.06
N LYS A 180 -13.79 -10.43 5.11
CA LYS A 180 -14.98 -11.02 4.47
C LYS A 180 -15.94 -11.71 5.44
N PRO A 181 -16.62 -10.95 6.32
CA PRO A 181 -17.52 -11.51 7.33
C PRO A 181 -18.77 -12.15 6.69
N SER A 182 -19.51 -12.93 7.48
CA SER A 182 -20.84 -13.39 7.10
C SER A 182 -21.80 -12.19 6.94
N ALA A 183 -22.91 -12.37 6.18
CA ALA A 183 -23.92 -11.31 6.05
C ALA A 183 -24.49 -10.86 7.40
N LYS A 184 -24.66 -11.79 8.35
CA LYS A 184 -25.12 -11.50 9.71
C LYS A 184 -24.11 -10.65 10.47
N ASP A 185 -22.80 -10.98 10.38
CA ASP A 185 -21.76 -10.22 11.06
C ASP A 185 -21.60 -8.83 10.43
N ALA A 186 -21.65 -8.73 9.08
CA ALA A 186 -21.56 -7.45 8.39
C ALA A 186 -22.70 -6.50 8.79
N GLN A 187 -23.93 -7.02 8.95
CA GLN A 187 -25.08 -6.25 9.45
C GLN A 187 -24.82 -5.78 10.89
N LEU A 188 -24.34 -6.66 11.76
CA LEU A 188 -24.00 -6.32 13.15
C LEU A 188 -22.91 -5.24 13.23
N PHE A 189 -21.88 -5.30 12.37
CA PHE A 189 -20.81 -4.32 12.34
C PHE A 189 -21.31 -2.93 11.91
N LEU A 190 -22.24 -2.89 10.94
CA LEU A 190 -22.87 -1.65 10.51
C LEU A 190 -23.69 -1.03 11.66
N GLU A 191 -24.47 -1.82 12.40
CA GLU A 191 -25.30 -1.38 13.53
C GLU A 191 -24.47 -0.86 14.71
N LYS A 192 -23.33 -1.50 15.00
CA LYS A 192 -22.44 -1.06 16.08
C LYS A 192 -21.78 0.29 15.81
N GLY A 193 -21.54 0.65 14.55
CA GLY A 193 -21.03 1.95 14.15
C GLY A 193 -19.54 2.21 14.45
N ASN A 194 -18.82 1.26 15.09
CA ASN A 194 -17.41 1.33 15.39
C ASN A 194 -16.56 0.45 14.45
N PHE A 195 -17.01 0.28 13.20
CA PHE A 195 -16.30 -0.46 12.17
C PHE A 195 -16.10 0.42 10.94
N TYR A 196 -14.92 0.26 10.32
CA TYR A 196 -14.63 0.77 8.98
C TYR A 196 -14.46 -0.40 8.00
N TRP A 197 -14.72 -0.16 6.70
CA TRP A 197 -14.18 -1.03 5.66
C TRP A 197 -12.68 -0.76 5.50
N ASN A 198 -11.89 -1.82 5.34
CA ASN A 198 -10.50 -1.70 4.95
C ASN A 198 -10.40 -1.25 3.50
N SER A 199 -9.75 -0.11 3.27
CA SER A 199 -9.57 0.43 1.91
C SER A 199 -8.51 -0.30 1.09
N GLY A 200 -7.67 -1.14 1.72
CA GLY A 200 -6.49 -1.72 1.06
C GLY A 200 -5.35 -0.72 0.82
N MET A 201 -5.41 0.46 1.44
CA MET A 201 -4.30 1.41 1.50
C MET A 201 -3.59 1.30 2.84
N PHE A 202 -2.26 1.46 2.84
CA PHE A 202 -1.44 1.33 4.03
C PHE A 202 -0.34 2.38 4.04
N CYS A 203 0.14 2.76 5.24
CA CYS A 203 1.26 3.67 5.41
C CYS A 203 2.12 3.21 6.59
N PHE A 204 3.41 2.98 6.38
CA PHE A 204 4.34 2.48 7.40
C PHE A 204 5.79 2.68 6.98
N LYS A 205 6.72 2.64 7.94
CA LYS A 205 8.16 2.51 7.63
C LYS A 205 8.47 1.10 7.10
N ALA A 206 9.35 1.02 6.11
CA ALA A 206 9.78 -0.25 5.53
C ALA A 206 10.28 -1.23 6.61
N SER A 207 11.11 -0.77 7.55
CA SER A 207 11.61 -1.59 8.67
C SER A 207 10.51 -2.13 9.55
N VAL A 208 9.54 -1.30 9.94
CA VAL A 208 8.43 -1.70 10.83
C VAL A 208 7.60 -2.82 10.20
N PHE A 209 7.27 -2.69 8.93
CA PHE A 209 6.55 -3.75 8.22
C PHE A 209 7.36 -5.05 8.15
N LEU A 210 8.65 -4.96 7.82
CA LEU A 210 9.53 -6.13 7.71
C LEU A 210 9.74 -6.83 9.06
N ASP A 211 9.83 -6.08 10.15
CA ASP A 211 9.96 -6.64 11.50
C ASP A 211 8.68 -7.39 11.91
N GLU A 212 7.50 -6.82 11.64
CA GLU A 212 6.22 -7.48 11.92
C GLU A 212 5.99 -8.69 10.98
N LEU A 213 6.37 -8.60 9.70
CA LEU A 213 6.33 -9.74 8.78
C LEU A 213 7.24 -10.87 9.24
N LYS A 214 8.48 -10.56 9.66
CA LYS A 214 9.42 -11.54 10.19
C LYS A 214 8.89 -12.21 11.45
N LYS A 215 8.21 -11.47 12.31
CA LYS A 215 7.65 -11.96 13.57
C LYS A 215 6.45 -12.89 13.36
N TYR A 216 5.56 -12.58 12.43
CA TYR A 216 4.30 -13.29 12.24
C TYR A 216 4.29 -14.26 11.07
N ASN A 217 5.16 -14.04 10.08
CA ASN A 217 5.29 -14.90 8.91
C ASN A 217 6.75 -15.03 8.46
N LEU A 218 7.58 -15.66 9.32
CA LEU A 218 9.01 -15.85 9.06
C LEU A 218 9.30 -16.53 7.70
N PRO A 219 8.56 -17.59 7.28
CA PRO A 219 8.82 -18.21 5.99
C PRO A 219 8.67 -17.25 4.79
N MET A 220 7.67 -16.35 4.84
CA MET A 220 7.48 -15.35 3.79
C MET A 220 8.61 -14.32 3.80
N TYR A 221 9.01 -13.84 4.99
CA TYR A 221 10.13 -12.91 5.14
C TYR A 221 11.42 -13.50 4.56
N GLU A 222 11.80 -14.71 4.97
CA GLU A 222 13.02 -15.37 4.53
C GLU A 222 13.03 -15.64 3.02
N ALA A 223 11.92 -16.13 2.47
CA ALA A 223 11.78 -16.36 1.04
C ALA A 223 11.85 -15.05 0.23
N SER A 224 11.28 -13.95 0.76
CA SER A 224 11.36 -12.62 0.13
C SER A 224 12.80 -12.10 0.13
N VAL A 225 13.54 -12.25 1.23
CA VAL A 225 14.97 -11.91 1.30
C VAL A 225 15.78 -12.75 0.31
N ALA A 226 15.54 -14.06 0.25
CA ALA A 226 16.20 -14.97 -0.69
C ALA A 226 15.91 -14.64 -2.17
N ALA A 227 14.79 -13.97 -2.46
CA ALA A 227 14.43 -13.58 -3.82
C ALA A 227 15.18 -12.33 -4.32
N LEU A 228 15.74 -11.47 -3.44
CA LEU A 228 16.39 -10.22 -3.82
C LEU A 228 17.50 -10.37 -4.88
N PRO A 229 18.43 -11.35 -4.80
CA PRO A 229 19.48 -11.51 -5.80
C PRO A 229 18.95 -11.86 -7.20
N SER A 230 17.69 -12.31 -7.30
CA SER A 230 17.03 -12.65 -8.56
C SER A 230 16.46 -11.44 -9.29
N ILE A 231 16.38 -10.29 -8.62
CA ILE A 231 15.79 -9.07 -9.18
C ILE A 231 16.78 -8.42 -10.14
N LYS A 232 16.37 -8.34 -11.44
CA LYS A 232 17.15 -7.67 -12.48
C LYS A 232 16.27 -6.68 -13.21
N ASP A 233 16.68 -5.42 -13.27
CA ASP A 233 15.89 -4.32 -13.85
C ASP A 233 14.44 -4.26 -13.32
N GLY A 234 14.26 -4.58 -12.03
CA GLY A 234 12.96 -4.64 -11.37
C GLY A 234 12.20 -5.95 -11.58
N LYS A 235 12.62 -6.84 -12.46
CA LYS A 235 11.96 -8.14 -12.67
C LYS A 235 12.47 -9.16 -11.65
N VAL A 236 11.51 -9.79 -10.97
CA VAL A 236 11.81 -10.88 -10.02
C VAL A 236 11.95 -12.19 -10.78
N GLY A 237 12.94 -13.01 -10.39
CA GLY A 237 13.11 -14.36 -10.99
C GLY A 237 11.92 -15.27 -10.70
N LEU A 238 11.43 -15.99 -11.72
CA LEU A 238 10.24 -16.83 -11.62
C LEU A 238 10.34 -17.87 -10.48
N GLU A 239 11.45 -18.61 -10.40
CA GLU A 239 11.62 -19.64 -9.37
C GLU A 239 11.72 -19.02 -7.97
N ALA A 240 12.39 -17.88 -7.83
CA ALA A 240 12.43 -17.15 -6.57
C ALA A 240 11.01 -16.71 -6.12
N MET A 241 10.21 -16.16 -7.06
CA MET A 241 8.85 -15.73 -6.77
C MET A 241 7.92 -16.90 -6.41
N LYS A 242 8.06 -18.07 -7.03
CA LYS A 242 7.30 -19.29 -6.70
C LYS A 242 7.54 -19.75 -5.27
N ASN A 243 8.75 -19.56 -4.74
CA ASN A 243 9.11 -20.00 -3.40
C ASN A 243 8.56 -19.07 -2.30
N ILE A 244 8.13 -17.86 -2.61
CA ILE A 244 7.51 -16.98 -1.60
C ILE A 244 6.08 -17.46 -1.34
N PRO A 245 5.69 -17.76 -0.08
CA PRO A 245 4.31 -18.08 0.26
C PRO A 245 3.34 -16.99 -0.20
N ALA A 246 2.17 -17.39 -0.75
CA ALA A 246 1.18 -16.45 -1.26
C ALA A 246 0.17 -16.12 -0.16
N ASP A 247 0.13 -14.85 0.28
CA ASP A 247 -0.84 -14.38 1.26
C ASP A 247 -1.08 -12.87 1.15
N SER A 248 -2.20 -12.39 1.71
CA SER A 248 -2.45 -10.95 1.80
C SER A 248 -1.74 -10.34 3.01
N ILE A 249 -1.47 -9.04 2.97
CA ILE A 249 -0.94 -8.29 4.11
C ILE A 249 -1.87 -8.39 5.31
N ASP A 250 -3.19 -8.51 5.07
CA ASP A 250 -4.21 -8.62 6.09
C ASP A 250 -3.97 -9.84 6.97
N TYR A 251 -3.84 -11.02 6.36
CA TYR A 251 -3.59 -12.28 7.07
C TYR A 251 -2.14 -12.42 7.54
N ALA A 252 -1.17 -12.01 6.73
CA ALA A 252 0.24 -12.19 7.05
C ALA A 252 0.70 -11.31 8.22
N VAL A 253 0.11 -10.12 8.41
CA VAL A 253 0.57 -9.12 9.38
C VAL A 253 -0.58 -8.50 10.18
N LEU A 254 -1.62 -7.94 9.51
CA LEU A 254 -2.56 -7.03 10.18
C LEU A 254 -3.44 -7.72 11.22
N GLU A 255 -3.83 -8.98 11.02
CA GLU A 255 -4.63 -9.72 12.00
C GLU A 255 -3.87 -10.03 13.30
N HIS A 256 -2.55 -9.96 13.27
CA HIS A 256 -1.68 -10.38 14.36
C HIS A 256 -0.96 -9.21 15.05
N SER A 257 -0.66 -8.16 14.32
CA SER A 257 0.14 -7.04 14.82
C SER A 257 -0.64 -6.16 15.79
N LYS A 258 0.05 -5.72 16.85
CA LYS A 258 -0.46 -4.74 17.81
C LYS A 258 -0.06 -3.30 17.47
N LEU A 259 0.70 -3.11 16.38
CA LEU A 259 1.17 -1.81 15.94
C LEU A 259 0.26 -1.17 14.89
N ILE A 260 -1.02 -1.60 14.81
CA ILE A 260 -1.95 -1.14 13.79
C ILE A 260 -2.75 0.06 14.29
N LYS A 261 -2.77 1.11 13.46
CA LYS A 261 -3.66 2.27 13.61
C LYS A 261 -4.57 2.41 12.39
N THR A 262 -5.68 3.09 12.54
CA THR A 262 -6.58 3.41 11.42
C THR A 262 -6.86 4.90 11.36
N VAL A 263 -6.90 5.45 10.16
CA VAL A 263 -7.31 6.83 9.88
C VAL A 263 -8.59 6.80 9.06
N ALA A 264 -9.62 7.53 9.50
CA ALA A 264 -10.88 7.64 8.78
C ALA A 264 -10.71 8.47 7.50
N SER A 265 -11.01 7.88 6.33
CA SER A 265 -10.83 8.49 5.01
C SER A 265 -12.18 8.89 4.37
#